data_cea4e44712486b7b43f148b4fc482c7e
#
_entry.id   cea4e44712486b7b43f148b4fc482c7e
#
_cell.length_a   1.000
_cell.length_b   1.000
_cell.length_c   1.000
_cell.angle_alpha   90.00
_cell.angle_beta   90.00
_cell.angle_gamma   90.00
#
_symmetry.space_group_name_H-M   'P 1'
#
loop_
_entity.id
_entity.type
_entity.pdbx_description
1 polymer ?
#
loop_
_entity_poly.entity_id
_entity_poly.type
_entity_poly.pdbx_seq_one_letter_code
_entity_poly.pdbx_strand_id
1 'polypeptide(L)'
;MGVFHEAARELASLCIPSSCAGCGAWDQTLCDQCFGLSRSFLPTWEVIDSGWAEYPLWSLSEYSGSMRSIILAAKHSGRVDLSPFLFECGKSIGDALGKSGMLEVGQPHACLWIVPAPSSWKRRFFGHPVTSHIAHGVAQGIRLSAPVTVAVRDICRLDPWVSSQAGKTSDKRREARRGHMYVSMPIPQDVGLVAVDDVVATGGTMSELFRVCGKNWVAGACIA
;
A
#
# COMPACT_ATOMS: atom_id res chain seq x y z
N MET A 1 -13.07 -31.60 -8.52
CA MET A 1 -12.55 -31.38 -7.15
C MET A 1 -12.86 -29.99 -6.58
N GLY A 2 -13.33 -29.00 -7.39
CA GLY A 2 -13.67 -27.64 -6.94
C GLY A 2 -14.95 -27.53 -6.13
N VAL A 3 -16.01 -28.23 -6.50
CA VAL A 3 -17.36 -28.08 -5.90
C VAL A 3 -17.42 -28.54 -4.43
N PHE A 4 -16.67 -29.55 -4.05
CA PHE A 4 -16.59 -30.00 -2.64
C PHE A 4 -15.83 -29.04 -1.72
N HIS A 5 -14.86 -28.28 -2.25
CA HIS A 5 -14.15 -27.27 -1.47
C HIS A 5 -15.00 -26.01 -1.26
N GLU A 6 -15.84 -25.66 -2.19
CA GLU A 6 -16.76 -24.52 -2.09
C GLU A 6 -17.89 -24.83 -1.08
N ALA A 7 -18.53 -25.98 -1.20
CA ALA A 7 -19.55 -26.42 -0.26
C ALA A 7 -19.01 -26.59 1.18
N ALA A 8 -17.79 -27.07 1.36
CA ALA A 8 -17.15 -27.15 2.68
C ALA A 8 -16.82 -25.77 3.26
N ARG A 9 -16.49 -24.78 2.42
CA ARG A 9 -16.30 -23.39 2.82
C ARG A 9 -17.60 -22.73 3.24
N GLU A 10 -18.69 -22.95 2.50
CA GLU A 10 -20.02 -22.44 2.83
C GLU A 10 -20.54 -23.04 4.13
N LEU A 11 -20.39 -24.36 4.32
CA LEU A 11 -20.76 -25.01 5.58
C LEU A 11 -19.91 -24.53 6.77
N ALA A 12 -18.63 -24.30 6.57
CA ALA A 12 -17.76 -23.74 7.60
C ALA A 12 -18.11 -22.28 7.94
N SER A 13 -18.59 -21.49 6.99
CA SER A 13 -19.06 -20.11 7.22
C SER A 13 -20.36 -20.05 8.02
N LEU A 14 -21.21 -21.09 7.94
CA LEU A 14 -22.43 -21.22 8.74
C LEU A 14 -22.15 -21.58 10.20
N CYS A 15 -21.00 -22.19 10.49
CA CYS A 15 -20.64 -22.64 11.83
C CYS A 15 -19.66 -21.69 12.57
N ILE A 16 -19.02 -20.74 11.88
CA ILE A 16 -18.11 -19.77 12.49
C ILE A 16 -18.60 -18.39 12.07
N PRO A 17 -19.29 -17.67 12.99
CA PRO A 17 -19.76 -16.33 12.68
C PRO A 17 -18.58 -15.43 12.27
N SER A 18 -18.71 -14.78 11.13
CA SER A 18 -17.73 -13.79 10.67
C SER A 18 -17.83 -12.57 11.58
N SER A 19 -16.69 -12.03 11.98
CA SER A 19 -16.65 -10.76 12.71
C SER A 19 -15.99 -9.69 11.87
N CYS A 20 -16.49 -8.47 11.96
CA CYS A 20 -15.95 -7.31 11.25
C CYS A 20 -14.46 -7.12 11.55
N ALA A 21 -13.62 -7.08 10.52
CA ALA A 21 -12.18 -6.92 10.65
C ALA A 21 -11.75 -5.62 11.36
N GLY A 22 -12.62 -4.62 11.41
CA GLY A 22 -12.36 -3.34 12.09
C GLY A 22 -12.85 -3.31 13.54
N CYS A 23 -14.14 -3.46 13.77
CA CYS A 23 -14.76 -3.26 15.08
C CYS A 23 -15.21 -4.55 15.78
N GLY A 24 -15.11 -5.72 15.13
CA GLY A 24 -15.55 -6.99 15.68
C GLY A 24 -17.05 -7.25 15.64
N ALA A 25 -17.87 -6.41 15.01
CA ALA A 25 -19.30 -6.64 14.87
C ALA A 25 -19.61 -7.98 14.19
N TRP A 26 -20.63 -8.70 14.66
CA TRP A 26 -20.97 -10.04 14.19
C TRP A 26 -21.59 -10.04 12.79
N ASP A 27 -21.48 -11.16 12.10
CA ASP A 27 -22.09 -11.49 10.80
C ASP A 27 -21.66 -10.61 9.61
N GLN A 28 -20.50 -9.93 9.71
CA GLN A 28 -19.99 -9.11 8.63
C GLN A 28 -18.46 -9.24 8.56
N THR A 29 -17.91 -9.37 7.36
CA THR A 29 -16.46 -9.36 7.15
C THR A 29 -15.87 -7.97 7.31
N LEU A 30 -16.62 -6.95 6.88
CA LEU A 30 -16.35 -5.53 7.11
C LEU A 30 -17.69 -4.78 7.08
N CYS A 31 -18.10 -4.18 8.21
CA CYS A 31 -19.34 -3.44 8.28
C CYS A 31 -19.25 -2.08 7.56
N ASP A 32 -20.40 -1.51 7.18
CA ASP A 32 -20.48 -0.24 6.44
C ASP A 32 -19.78 0.91 7.18
N GLN A 33 -19.88 0.94 8.52
CA GLN A 33 -19.21 1.95 9.33
C GLN A 33 -17.69 1.83 9.23
N CYS A 34 -17.15 0.61 9.30
CA CYS A 34 -15.71 0.37 9.13
C CYS A 34 -15.26 0.57 7.69
N PHE A 35 -16.08 0.20 6.69
CA PHE A 35 -15.81 0.50 5.30
C PHE A 35 -15.78 2.01 5.05
N GLY A 36 -16.68 2.77 5.68
CA GLY A 36 -16.74 4.22 5.60
C GLY A 36 -15.45 4.93 6.03
N LEU A 37 -14.62 4.31 6.88
CA LEU A 37 -13.31 4.88 7.28
C LEU A 37 -12.39 5.16 6.08
N SER A 38 -12.52 4.40 4.98
CA SER A 38 -11.74 4.64 3.76
C SER A 38 -11.98 6.02 3.13
N ARG A 39 -13.09 6.69 3.48
CA ARG A 39 -13.52 7.98 2.94
C ARG A 39 -13.72 9.06 4.00
N SER A 40 -13.62 8.68 5.29
CA SER A 40 -13.92 9.60 6.41
C SER A 40 -12.75 10.51 6.77
N PHE A 41 -11.55 10.14 6.37
CA PHE A 41 -10.34 10.91 6.63
C PHE A 41 -9.97 11.76 5.41
N LEU A 42 -9.47 12.97 5.67
CA LEU A 42 -8.83 13.80 4.66
C LEU A 42 -7.35 13.42 4.62
N PRO A 43 -6.84 12.95 3.48
CA PRO A 43 -5.41 12.66 3.36
C PRO A 43 -4.58 13.91 3.63
N THR A 44 -3.52 13.73 4.40
CA THR A 44 -2.54 14.77 4.70
C THR A 44 -1.18 14.37 4.18
N TRP A 45 -0.27 15.33 4.03
CA TRP A 45 1.10 15.04 3.66
C TRP A 45 2.08 15.79 4.56
N GLU A 46 3.23 15.20 4.73
CA GLU A 46 4.36 15.77 5.46
C GLU A 46 5.67 15.43 4.75
N VAL A 47 6.71 16.18 5.04
CA VAL A 47 8.06 15.85 4.58
C VAL A 47 8.70 14.92 5.61
N ILE A 48 9.05 13.72 5.16
CA ILE A 48 9.76 12.75 5.98
C ILE A 48 11.27 12.95 5.80
N ASP A 49 11.96 13.24 6.89
CA ASP A 49 13.42 13.19 6.96
C ASP A 49 13.86 11.79 7.40
N SER A 50 14.51 11.07 6.52
CA SER A 50 15.09 9.73 6.79
C SER A 50 16.54 9.80 7.30
N GLY A 51 17.07 11.00 7.54
CA GLY A 51 18.45 11.27 7.95
C GLY A 51 19.45 11.25 6.78
N TRP A 52 19.04 10.92 5.57
CA TRP A 52 19.86 10.97 4.34
C TRP A 52 19.06 11.44 3.11
N ALA A 53 17.74 11.51 3.21
CA ALA A 53 16.85 12.00 2.16
C ALA A 53 15.56 12.54 2.77
N GLU A 54 15.08 13.63 2.19
CA GLU A 54 13.77 14.21 2.47
C GLU A 54 12.83 13.93 1.30
N TYR A 55 11.60 13.52 1.60
CA TYR A 55 10.59 13.27 0.58
C TYR A 55 9.17 13.49 1.11
N PRO A 56 8.24 13.96 0.28
CA PRO A 56 6.83 14.09 0.66
C PRO A 56 6.18 12.70 0.79
N LEU A 57 5.44 12.51 1.88
CA LEU A 57 4.66 11.32 2.16
C LEU A 57 3.21 11.70 2.42
N TRP A 58 2.28 11.12 1.68
CA TRP A 58 0.85 11.23 1.88
C TRP A 58 0.35 10.08 2.75
N SER A 59 -0.44 10.40 3.78
CA SER A 59 -1.11 9.41 4.62
C SER A 59 -2.60 9.70 4.73
N LEU A 60 -3.41 8.64 4.87
CA LEU A 60 -4.86 8.77 5.02
C LEU A 60 -5.27 8.94 6.49
N SER A 61 -4.64 8.20 7.39
CA SER A 61 -5.04 8.15 8.79
C SER A 61 -3.87 7.77 9.71
N GLU A 62 -4.12 7.82 11.02
CA GLU A 62 -3.23 7.23 12.00
C GLU A 62 -3.34 5.69 12.04
N TYR A 63 -2.25 5.00 12.38
CA TYR A 63 -2.21 3.56 12.58
C TYR A 63 -2.79 3.17 13.95
N SER A 64 -4.11 3.35 14.13
CA SER A 64 -4.80 3.13 15.39
C SER A 64 -6.20 2.52 15.21
N GLY A 65 -6.82 2.05 16.28
CA GLY A 65 -8.21 1.60 16.32
C GLY A 65 -8.59 0.61 15.22
N SER A 66 -9.75 0.82 14.62
CA SER A 66 -10.31 -0.04 13.57
C SER A 66 -9.47 -0.03 12.30
N MET A 67 -8.82 1.09 11.94
CA MET A 67 -7.93 1.15 10.78
C MET A 67 -6.77 0.17 10.93
N ARG A 68 -6.10 0.17 12.10
CA ARG A 68 -5.02 -0.79 12.40
C ARG A 68 -5.51 -2.23 12.31
N SER A 69 -6.70 -2.52 12.87
CA SER A 69 -7.28 -3.88 12.83
C SER A 69 -7.54 -4.36 11.41
N ILE A 70 -8.12 -3.51 10.55
CA ILE A 70 -8.39 -3.82 9.15
C ILE A 70 -7.09 -4.07 8.37
N ILE A 71 -6.08 -3.22 8.54
CA ILE A 71 -4.78 -3.38 7.86
C ILE A 71 -4.09 -4.68 8.29
N LEU A 72 -4.15 -5.02 9.59
CA LEU A 72 -3.59 -6.29 10.09
C LEU A 72 -4.35 -7.49 9.52
N ALA A 73 -5.69 -7.44 9.47
CA ALA A 73 -6.51 -8.48 8.87
C ALA A 73 -6.17 -8.66 7.37
N ALA A 74 -6.03 -7.56 6.61
CA ALA A 74 -5.61 -7.61 5.21
C ALA A 74 -4.23 -8.25 5.01
N LYS A 75 -3.30 -8.06 5.95
CA LYS A 75 -1.95 -8.65 5.89
C LYS A 75 -1.90 -10.12 6.23
N HIS A 76 -2.77 -10.58 7.12
CA HIS A 76 -2.62 -11.89 7.77
C HIS A 76 -3.80 -12.84 7.58
N SER A 77 -4.98 -12.33 7.25
CA SER A 77 -6.19 -13.14 7.08
C SER A 77 -6.44 -13.42 5.59
N GLY A 78 -6.14 -14.63 5.15
CA GLY A 78 -6.54 -15.10 3.81
C GLY A 78 -8.04 -15.43 3.68
N ARG A 79 -8.86 -15.13 4.70
CA ARG A 79 -10.28 -15.48 4.75
C ARG A 79 -11.23 -14.34 4.39
N VAL A 80 -10.73 -13.10 4.45
CA VAL A 80 -11.53 -11.90 4.23
C VAL A 80 -10.96 -11.11 3.07
N ASP A 81 -11.79 -10.84 2.06
CA ASP A 81 -11.40 -9.93 0.98
C ASP A 81 -11.59 -8.47 1.42
N LEU A 82 -10.48 -7.82 1.71
CA LEU A 82 -10.42 -6.40 2.06
C LEU A 82 -9.91 -5.53 0.90
N SER A 83 -9.76 -6.10 -0.29
CA SER A 83 -9.28 -5.38 -1.48
C SER A 83 -10.14 -4.16 -1.85
N PRO A 84 -11.49 -4.16 -1.74
CA PRO A 84 -12.30 -2.99 -2.00
C PRO A 84 -12.01 -1.84 -1.02
N PHE A 85 -11.80 -2.15 0.26
CA PHE A 85 -11.45 -1.15 1.27
C PHE A 85 -10.07 -0.54 1.01
N LEU A 86 -9.07 -1.37 0.74
CA LEU A 86 -7.72 -0.91 0.43
C LEU A 86 -7.68 -0.04 -0.83
N PHE A 87 -8.46 -0.42 -1.85
CA PHE A 87 -8.61 0.36 -3.08
C PHE A 87 -9.22 1.74 -2.80
N GLU A 88 -10.30 1.82 -2.02
CA GLU A 88 -10.95 3.10 -1.68
C GLU A 88 -10.02 3.99 -0.82
N CYS A 89 -9.25 3.42 0.12
CA CYS A 89 -8.22 4.17 0.84
C CYS A 89 -7.20 4.79 -0.14
N GLY A 90 -6.67 3.97 -1.05
CA GLY A 90 -5.74 4.44 -2.07
C GLY A 90 -6.35 5.52 -2.97
N LYS A 91 -7.61 5.36 -3.37
CA LYS A 91 -8.32 6.33 -4.21
C LYS A 91 -8.49 7.68 -3.51
N SER A 92 -8.79 7.69 -2.21
CA SER A 92 -8.86 8.91 -1.42
C SER A 92 -7.52 9.65 -1.40
N ILE A 93 -6.41 8.92 -1.20
CA ILE A 93 -5.06 9.50 -1.23
C ILE A 93 -4.72 10.03 -2.62
N GLY A 94 -5.00 9.25 -3.66
CA GLY A 94 -4.71 9.63 -5.04
C GLY A 94 -5.50 10.86 -5.51
N ASP A 95 -6.76 11.00 -5.10
CA ASP A 95 -7.58 12.17 -5.38
C ASP A 95 -7.01 13.43 -4.70
N ALA A 96 -6.59 13.33 -3.44
CA ALA A 96 -5.97 14.44 -2.72
C ALA A 96 -4.62 14.84 -3.35
N LEU A 97 -3.77 13.88 -3.69
CA LEU A 97 -2.49 14.12 -4.36
C LEU A 97 -2.71 14.78 -5.72
N GLY A 98 -3.67 14.30 -6.52
CA GLY A 98 -3.98 14.90 -7.83
C GLY A 98 -4.45 16.35 -7.77
N LYS A 99 -5.19 16.72 -6.70
CA LYS A 99 -5.69 18.08 -6.46
C LYS A 99 -4.67 19.02 -5.80
N SER A 100 -3.57 18.48 -5.28
CA SER A 100 -2.61 19.27 -4.47
C SER A 100 -1.75 20.25 -5.24
N GLY A 101 -1.71 20.16 -6.58
CA GLY A 101 -0.76 20.88 -7.42
C GLY A 101 0.67 20.29 -7.39
N MET A 102 0.95 19.32 -6.54
CA MET A 102 2.28 18.71 -6.41
C MET A 102 2.76 18.03 -7.69
N LEU A 103 1.83 17.54 -8.51
CA LEU A 103 2.11 16.89 -9.79
C LEU A 103 2.52 17.87 -10.89
N GLU A 104 2.28 19.16 -10.70
CA GLU A 104 2.59 20.25 -11.64
C GLU A 104 3.91 20.96 -11.29
N VAL A 105 4.40 20.78 -10.05
CA VAL A 105 5.64 21.39 -9.56
C VAL A 105 6.83 20.56 -9.99
N GLY A 106 7.70 21.14 -10.81
CA GLY A 106 8.92 20.53 -11.31
C GLY A 106 8.88 20.26 -12.82
N GLN A 107 9.60 19.23 -13.26
CA GLN A 107 9.58 18.83 -14.68
C GLN A 107 8.21 18.19 -15.00
N PRO A 108 7.54 18.60 -16.08
CA PRO A 108 6.29 17.96 -16.48
C PRO A 108 6.59 16.49 -16.83
N HIS A 109 6.09 15.59 -15.99
CA HIS A 109 6.21 14.18 -16.28
C HIS A 109 5.20 13.78 -17.36
N ALA A 110 5.65 13.09 -18.40
CA ALA A 110 4.77 12.55 -19.44
C ALA A 110 3.82 11.48 -18.89
N CYS A 111 4.25 10.78 -17.83
CA CYS A 111 3.49 9.72 -17.19
C CYS A 111 3.90 9.59 -15.71
N LEU A 112 2.94 9.20 -14.87
CA LEU A 112 3.20 8.78 -13.49
C LEU A 112 3.15 7.27 -13.37
N TRP A 113 4.15 6.69 -12.74
CA TRP A 113 4.12 5.29 -12.32
C TRP A 113 3.81 5.21 -10.83
N ILE A 114 2.77 4.48 -10.49
CA ILE A 114 2.44 4.14 -9.12
C ILE A 114 3.12 2.82 -8.80
N VAL A 115 4.07 2.86 -7.87
CA VAL A 115 4.98 1.75 -7.57
C VAL A 115 4.65 1.17 -6.20
N PRO A 116 4.00 0.00 -6.13
CA PRO A 116 3.74 -0.65 -4.85
C PRO A 116 5.05 -1.12 -4.21
N ALA A 117 5.16 -0.96 -2.90
CA ALA A 117 6.23 -1.51 -2.10
C ALA A 117 6.29 -3.04 -2.28
N PRO A 118 7.48 -3.62 -2.46
CA PRO A 118 7.61 -5.05 -2.69
C PRO A 118 7.18 -5.83 -1.45
N SER A 119 6.17 -6.68 -1.59
CA SER A 119 5.77 -7.62 -0.55
C SER A 119 6.77 -8.78 -0.46
N SER A 120 6.90 -9.40 0.75
CA SER A 120 7.70 -10.61 0.88
C SER A 120 7.20 -11.68 -0.10
N TRP A 121 8.12 -12.51 -0.64
CA TRP A 121 7.79 -13.55 -1.62
C TRP A 121 6.67 -14.50 -1.14
N LYS A 122 6.57 -14.77 0.15
CA LYS A 122 5.49 -15.57 0.76
C LYS A 122 4.11 -14.94 0.53
N ARG A 123 3.97 -13.63 0.73
CA ARG A 123 2.70 -12.91 0.49
C ARG A 123 2.36 -12.83 -1.01
N ARG A 124 3.35 -12.74 -1.89
CA ARG A 124 3.14 -12.79 -3.35
C ARG A 124 2.63 -14.17 -3.79
N PHE A 125 3.14 -15.24 -3.18
CA PHE A 125 2.77 -16.62 -3.53
C PHE A 125 1.38 -17.00 -3.00
N PHE A 126 0.98 -16.48 -1.84
CA PHE A 126 -0.33 -16.75 -1.22
C PHE A 126 -1.43 -15.75 -1.60
N GLY A 127 -1.20 -14.86 -2.58
CA GLY A 127 -2.27 -14.11 -3.25
C GLY A 127 -2.84 -12.90 -2.50
N HIS A 128 -2.10 -12.28 -1.56
CA HIS A 128 -2.58 -11.09 -0.83
C HIS A 128 -1.66 -9.86 -1.01
N PRO A 129 -1.66 -9.24 -2.21
CA PRO A 129 -0.84 -8.05 -2.47
C PRO A 129 -1.51 -6.78 -1.94
N VAL A 130 -1.49 -6.55 -0.61
CA VAL A 130 -2.12 -5.39 0.04
C VAL A 130 -1.74 -4.08 -0.65
N THR A 131 -0.44 -3.84 -0.86
CA THR A 131 0.07 -2.61 -1.49
C THR A 131 -0.37 -2.45 -2.95
N SER A 132 -0.63 -3.54 -3.67
CA SER A 132 -1.12 -3.48 -5.05
C SER A 132 -2.54 -2.91 -5.13
N HIS A 133 -3.45 -3.31 -4.24
CA HIS A 133 -4.81 -2.77 -4.21
C HIS A 133 -4.80 -1.27 -3.89
N ILE A 134 -3.97 -0.84 -2.93
CA ILE A 134 -3.78 0.57 -2.60
C ILE A 134 -3.23 1.32 -3.81
N ALA A 135 -2.20 0.79 -4.48
CA ALA A 135 -1.60 1.41 -5.66
C ALA A 135 -2.58 1.60 -6.82
N HIS A 136 -3.45 0.63 -7.07
CA HIS A 136 -4.53 0.77 -8.07
C HIS A 136 -5.55 1.84 -7.67
N GLY A 137 -5.88 1.93 -6.37
CA GLY A 137 -6.70 3.01 -5.83
C GLY A 137 -6.06 4.37 -6.06
N VAL A 138 -4.78 4.56 -5.66
CA VAL A 138 -4.03 5.81 -5.86
C VAL A 138 -4.02 6.21 -7.35
N ALA A 139 -3.73 5.26 -8.23
CA ALA A 139 -3.76 5.51 -9.67
C ALA A 139 -5.15 5.97 -10.14
N GLN A 140 -6.22 5.38 -9.65
CA GLN A 140 -7.58 5.78 -10.00
C GLN A 140 -7.93 7.16 -9.46
N GLY A 141 -7.56 7.47 -8.21
CA GLY A 141 -7.78 8.79 -7.61
C GLY A 141 -7.10 9.89 -8.43
N ILE A 142 -5.83 9.72 -8.77
CA ILE A 142 -5.08 10.69 -9.60
C ILE A 142 -5.72 10.86 -10.97
N ARG A 143 -6.12 9.77 -11.66
CA ARG A 143 -6.78 9.87 -12.98
C ARG A 143 -8.07 10.67 -12.97
N LEU A 144 -8.79 10.68 -11.85
CA LEU A 144 -10.05 11.41 -11.70
C LEU A 144 -9.82 12.90 -11.38
N SER A 145 -8.65 13.27 -10.85
CA SER A 145 -8.40 14.60 -10.29
C SER A 145 -7.30 15.40 -11.01
N ALA A 146 -6.47 14.76 -11.84
CA ALA A 146 -5.39 15.42 -12.57
C ALA A 146 -5.30 14.91 -14.02
N PRO A 147 -4.99 15.80 -15.00
CA PRO A 147 -4.88 15.45 -16.42
C PRO A 147 -3.51 14.82 -16.73
N VAL A 148 -3.15 13.74 -16.06
CA VAL A 148 -1.87 13.05 -16.22
C VAL A 148 -2.09 11.57 -16.52
N THR A 149 -1.24 11.01 -17.39
CA THR A 149 -1.25 9.56 -17.64
C THR A 149 -0.68 8.80 -16.43
N VAL A 150 -1.40 7.79 -15.96
CA VAL A 150 -0.99 7.03 -14.77
C VAL A 150 -0.98 5.53 -15.06
N ALA A 151 0.07 4.84 -14.67
CA ALA A 151 0.19 3.39 -14.75
C ALA A 151 0.69 2.79 -13.42
N VAL A 152 0.11 1.68 -13.00
CA VAL A 152 0.67 0.90 -11.88
C VAL A 152 1.79 0.01 -12.41
N ARG A 153 2.96 0.06 -11.77
CA ARG A 153 4.15 -0.69 -12.17
C ARG A 153 4.82 -1.36 -10.97
N ASP A 154 4.72 -2.68 -10.90
CA ASP A 154 5.43 -3.48 -9.89
C ASP A 154 6.88 -3.71 -10.37
N ILE A 155 7.73 -2.71 -10.18
CA ILE A 155 9.14 -2.71 -10.62
C ILE A 155 10.14 -2.94 -9.49
N CYS A 156 9.74 -2.74 -8.24
CA CYS A 156 10.62 -2.90 -7.10
C CYS A 156 10.68 -4.37 -6.63
N ARG A 157 11.88 -4.82 -6.31
CA ARG A 157 12.15 -6.18 -5.84
C ARG A 157 13.02 -6.14 -4.59
N LEU A 158 12.83 -7.13 -3.72
CA LEU A 158 13.72 -7.39 -2.59
C LEU A 158 14.66 -8.53 -2.95
N ASP A 159 15.91 -8.42 -2.54
CA ASP A 159 16.87 -9.50 -2.66
C ASP A 159 16.35 -10.74 -1.91
N PRO A 160 16.29 -11.91 -2.54
CA PRO A 160 15.77 -13.14 -1.93
C PRO A 160 16.50 -13.55 -0.64
N TRP A 161 17.79 -13.22 -0.51
CA TRP A 161 18.60 -13.58 0.67
C TRP A 161 18.19 -12.82 1.94
N VAL A 162 17.57 -11.65 1.84
CA VAL A 162 17.13 -10.84 2.99
C VAL A 162 15.81 -11.34 3.58
N SER A 163 15.00 -11.99 2.78
CA SER A 163 13.68 -12.48 3.22
C SER A 163 13.75 -13.65 4.20
N SER A 164 14.87 -14.34 4.32
CA SER A 164 15.04 -15.54 5.18
C SER A 164 15.32 -15.22 6.65
N GLN A 165 15.55 -13.95 7.02
CA GLN A 165 15.88 -13.54 8.39
C GLN A 165 14.69 -12.98 9.18
N ALA A 166 13.50 -13.55 9.01
CA ALA A 166 12.26 -13.13 9.67
C ALA A 166 12.20 -13.54 11.15
N GLY A 167 12.99 -12.94 11.99
CA GLY A 167 13.00 -13.19 13.45
C GLY A 167 13.60 -12.04 14.26
N LYS A 168 13.99 -10.95 13.60
CA LYS A 168 14.73 -9.85 14.25
C LYS A 168 13.82 -8.69 14.66
N THR A 169 14.23 -7.95 15.70
CA THR A 169 13.62 -6.71 16.18
C THR A 169 13.47 -5.66 15.06
N SER A 170 12.61 -4.65 15.26
CA SER A 170 12.30 -3.60 14.27
C SER A 170 13.54 -2.93 13.67
N ASP A 171 14.54 -2.63 14.49
CA ASP A 171 15.78 -1.96 14.05
C ASP A 171 16.66 -2.88 13.20
N LYS A 172 16.79 -4.14 13.58
CA LYS A 172 17.51 -5.16 12.79
C LYS A 172 16.81 -5.46 11.46
N ARG A 173 15.47 -5.31 11.37
CA ARG A 173 14.73 -5.42 10.10
C ARG A 173 14.97 -4.22 9.18
N ARG A 174 15.12 -3.03 9.75
CA ARG A 174 15.42 -1.79 9.02
C ARG A 174 16.82 -1.83 8.43
N GLU A 175 17.80 -2.23 9.22
CA GLU A 175 19.20 -2.39 8.82
C GLU A 175 19.37 -3.51 7.77
N ALA A 176 18.69 -4.64 7.94
CA ALA A 176 18.70 -5.76 7.01
C ALA A 176 18.01 -5.49 5.66
N ARG A 177 17.20 -4.44 5.52
CA ARG A 177 16.58 -4.03 4.23
C ARG A 177 17.37 -2.98 3.50
N ARG A 178 18.28 -2.29 4.18
CA ARG A 178 19.07 -1.20 3.62
C ARG A 178 20.02 -1.74 2.53
N GLY A 179 19.86 -1.22 1.31
CA GLY A 179 20.67 -1.64 0.18
C GLY A 179 20.22 -2.93 -0.54
N HIS A 180 19.14 -3.57 -0.09
CA HIS A 180 18.67 -4.84 -0.65
C HIS A 180 17.41 -4.73 -1.54
N MET A 181 16.96 -3.50 -1.80
CA MET A 181 15.92 -3.24 -2.77
C MET A 181 16.55 -2.79 -4.10
N TYR A 182 15.99 -3.27 -5.21
CA TYR A 182 16.42 -2.88 -6.55
C TYR A 182 15.20 -2.76 -7.48
N VAL A 183 15.38 -2.02 -8.58
CA VAL A 183 14.40 -1.95 -9.66
C VAL A 183 14.69 -3.00 -10.71
N SER A 184 13.65 -3.69 -11.19
CA SER A 184 13.76 -4.80 -12.15
C SER A 184 13.82 -4.35 -13.61
N MET A 185 13.63 -3.05 -13.87
CA MET A 185 13.68 -2.44 -15.20
C MET A 185 14.10 -0.97 -15.10
N PRO A 186 14.71 -0.39 -16.16
CA PRO A 186 15.07 1.02 -16.16
C PRO A 186 13.82 1.90 -16.09
N ILE A 187 13.95 3.04 -15.38
CA ILE A 187 12.90 4.05 -15.26
C ILE A 187 13.22 5.17 -16.26
N PRO A 188 12.31 5.49 -17.20
CA PRO A 188 12.50 6.60 -18.13
C PRO A 188 12.62 7.94 -17.38
N GLN A 189 13.37 8.89 -17.93
CA GLN A 189 13.64 10.17 -17.26
C GLN A 189 12.40 11.08 -17.18
N ASP A 190 11.46 10.92 -18.08
CA ASP A 190 10.21 11.68 -18.20
C ASP A 190 9.04 11.07 -17.37
N VAL A 191 9.31 10.04 -16.58
CA VAL A 191 8.32 9.37 -15.71
C VAL A 191 8.49 9.83 -14.29
N GLY A 192 7.42 10.33 -13.66
CA GLY A 192 7.36 10.56 -12.21
C GLY A 192 6.95 9.30 -11.46
N LEU A 193 7.44 9.12 -10.24
CA LEU A 193 7.13 7.95 -9.40
C LEU A 193 6.40 8.33 -8.12
N VAL A 194 5.28 7.66 -7.87
CA VAL A 194 4.59 7.67 -6.57
C VAL A 194 4.73 6.28 -5.97
N ALA A 195 5.48 6.17 -4.88
CA ALA A 195 5.66 4.90 -4.17
C ALA A 195 4.52 4.68 -3.18
N VAL A 196 4.06 3.44 -3.05
CA VAL A 196 2.90 3.10 -2.21
C VAL A 196 3.24 1.98 -1.25
N ASP A 197 3.03 2.22 0.06
CA ASP A 197 3.08 1.18 1.10
C ASP A 197 1.74 1.14 1.85
N ASP A 198 1.54 0.16 2.71
CA ASP A 198 0.34 0.07 3.54
C ASP A 198 0.48 0.90 4.84
N VAL A 199 1.64 0.81 5.50
CA VAL A 199 1.95 1.51 6.76
C VAL A 199 3.41 1.96 6.79
N VAL A 200 3.63 3.20 7.13
CA VAL A 200 4.98 3.77 7.30
C VAL A 200 5.28 4.01 8.78
N ALA A 201 5.72 2.96 9.48
CA ALA A 201 6.02 3.05 10.92
C ALA A 201 7.41 3.64 11.21
N THR A 202 8.44 3.23 10.46
CA THR A 202 9.84 3.65 10.65
C THR A 202 10.46 4.24 9.40
N GLY A 203 9.70 4.38 8.33
CA GLY A 203 10.16 4.90 7.05
C GLY A 203 11.14 4.01 6.28
N GLY A 204 11.61 2.90 6.84
CA GLY A 204 12.68 2.09 6.22
C GLY A 204 12.36 1.55 4.81
N THR A 205 11.13 1.07 4.57
CA THR A 205 10.70 0.62 3.24
C THR A 205 10.61 1.78 2.27
N MET A 206 9.99 2.88 2.71
CA MET A 206 9.79 4.07 1.88
C MET A 206 11.11 4.73 1.52
N SER A 207 12.07 4.80 2.47
CA SER A 207 13.42 5.31 2.23
C SER A 207 14.20 4.44 1.22
N GLU A 208 14.04 3.11 1.27
CA GLU A 208 14.64 2.22 0.26
C GLU A 208 13.99 2.37 -1.12
N LEU A 209 12.66 2.57 -1.18
CA LEU A 209 11.97 2.92 -2.41
C LEU A 209 12.50 4.25 -2.98
N PHE A 210 12.65 5.27 -2.12
CA PHE A 210 13.21 6.55 -2.52
C PHE A 210 14.65 6.38 -3.07
N ARG A 211 15.49 5.58 -2.40
CA ARG A 211 16.86 5.31 -2.87
C ARG A 211 16.91 4.70 -4.26
N VAL A 212 16.04 3.74 -4.58
CA VAL A 212 16.06 3.03 -5.87
C VAL A 212 15.29 3.75 -6.96
N CYS A 213 14.28 4.55 -6.62
CA CYS A 213 13.52 5.38 -7.55
C CYS A 213 14.22 6.72 -7.88
N GLY A 214 15.04 7.23 -6.94
CA GLY A 214 15.96 8.33 -7.16
C GLY A 214 15.31 9.61 -7.70
N LYS A 215 15.83 10.11 -8.81
CA LYS A 215 15.45 11.39 -9.43
C LYS A 215 13.98 11.47 -9.90
N ASN A 216 13.35 10.33 -10.07
CA ASN A 216 11.98 10.26 -10.58
C ASN A 216 10.92 10.34 -9.46
N TRP A 217 11.34 10.45 -8.21
CA TRP A 217 10.42 10.49 -7.07
C TRP A 217 9.57 11.75 -7.07
N VAL A 218 8.25 11.57 -6.96
CA VAL A 218 7.27 12.64 -6.76
C VAL A 218 6.77 12.63 -5.33
N ALA A 219 6.25 11.49 -4.85
CA ALA A 219 5.73 11.36 -3.49
C ALA A 219 5.74 9.90 -3.02
N GLY A 220 5.68 9.71 -1.70
CA GLY A 220 5.22 8.49 -1.07
C GLY A 220 3.74 8.56 -0.73
N ALA A 221 3.08 7.41 -0.61
CA ALA A 221 1.70 7.29 -0.19
C ALA A 221 1.51 6.04 0.69
N CYS A 222 0.76 6.18 1.79
CA CYS A 222 0.40 5.05 2.67
C CYS A 222 -0.99 5.25 3.28
N ILE A 223 -1.57 4.19 3.83
CA ILE A 223 -2.82 4.33 4.58
C ILE A 223 -2.54 4.97 5.95
N ALA A 224 -1.41 4.58 6.61
CA ALA A 224 -1.07 5.08 7.94
C ALA A 224 0.46 5.04 8.20
#